data_6bfc7230bf78e0f31e8e641ce3b78cac
#
_entry.id   6bfc7230bf78e0f31e8e641ce3b78cac
#
_cell.length_a   1.000
_cell.length_b   1.000
_cell.length_c   1.000
_cell.angle_alpha   90.00
_cell.angle_beta   90.00
_cell.angle_gamma   90.00
#
_symmetry.space_group_name_H-M   'P 1'
#
loop_
_entity.id
_entity.type
_entity.pdbx_description
1 polymer ?
#
loop_
_entity_poly.entity_id
_entity_poly.type
_entity_poly.pdbx_seq_one_letter_code
_entity_poly.pdbx_strand_id
1 'polypeptide(L)'
;MMMDLQFKGPYQWMQVLVGVMSDPSSVIQISSATATILVGNHHAYIGTKAGIDHVVRGVADEYGAKGIRVNSISPGLTASPMAAPHLETPGLLEAFLKNYPLGRLNTSEDIAAAAVFLGSDECYMTGQNLQVNGGLTLRRNPLPSEIEESVMAAMAAAQAE
;
A
#
# COMPACT_ATOMS: atom_id res chain seq x y z
N MET A 1 -13.10 -1.37 -14.54
CA MET A 1 -11.68 -0.96 -14.57
C MET A 1 -10.99 -1.03 -13.20
N MET A 2 -11.43 -0.35 -12.13
CA MET A 2 -10.79 -0.44 -10.79
C MET A 2 -10.78 -1.88 -10.24
N MET A 3 -11.93 -2.53 -10.22
CA MET A 3 -12.06 -3.93 -9.78
C MET A 3 -11.24 -4.89 -10.65
N ASP A 4 -11.22 -4.69 -11.96
CA ASP A 4 -10.48 -5.58 -12.86
C ASP A 4 -8.97 -5.46 -12.63
N LEU A 5 -8.47 -4.23 -12.49
CA LEU A 5 -7.04 -3.96 -12.33
C LEU A 5 -6.52 -4.28 -10.92
N GLN A 6 -7.27 -3.92 -9.87
CA GLN A 6 -6.78 -3.96 -8.49
C GLN A 6 -7.21 -5.23 -7.71
N PHE A 7 -8.19 -5.98 -8.22
CA PHE A 7 -8.68 -7.17 -7.54
C PHE A 7 -8.70 -8.39 -8.48
N LYS A 8 -9.50 -8.36 -9.55
CA LYS A 8 -9.70 -9.53 -10.45
C LYS A 8 -8.40 -9.96 -11.11
N GLY A 9 -7.63 -9.03 -11.67
CA GLY A 9 -6.36 -9.34 -12.32
C GLY A 9 -5.37 -10.00 -11.36
N PRO A 10 -5.01 -9.38 -10.22
CA PRO A 10 -4.15 -10.00 -9.21
C PRO A 10 -4.64 -11.35 -8.72
N TYR A 11 -5.95 -11.52 -8.49
CA TYR A 11 -6.53 -12.81 -8.10
C TYR A 11 -6.31 -13.88 -9.17
N GLN A 12 -6.61 -13.58 -10.43
CA GLN A 12 -6.41 -14.52 -11.54
C GLN A 12 -4.94 -14.88 -11.73
N TRP A 13 -4.03 -13.91 -11.60
CA TRP A 13 -2.59 -14.17 -11.62
C TRP A 13 -2.16 -15.11 -10.49
N MET A 14 -2.60 -14.87 -9.27
CA MET A 14 -2.31 -15.78 -8.16
C MET A 14 -2.80 -17.21 -8.45
N GLN A 15 -4.03 -17.38 -8.94
CA GLN A 15 -4.57 -18.70 -9.29
C GLN A 15 -3.70 -19.46 -10.31
N VAL A 16 -3.18 -18.75 -11.33
CA VAL A 16 -2.32 -19.36 -12.34
C VAL A 16 -0.93 -19.65 -11.78
N LEU A 17 -0.33 -18.67 -11.11
CA LEU A 17 1.06 -18.77 -10.62
C LEU A 17 1.23 -19.88 -9.61
N VAL A 18 0.37 -19.98 -8.59
CA VAL A 18 0.51 -21.01 -7.54
C VAL A 18 0.38 -22.44 -8.08
N GLY A 19 -0.25 -22.61 -9.25
CA GLY A 19 -0.36 -23.91 -9.92
C GLY A 19 0.91 -24.35 -10.67
N VAL A 20 1.83 -23.41 -10.97
CA VAL A 20 3.02 -23.65 -11.79
C VAL A 20 4.33 -23.30 -11.07
N MET A 21 4.25 -22.71 -9.89
CA MET A 21 5.42 -22.37 -9.08
C MET A 21 6.10 -23.63 -8.52
N SER A 22 7.43 -23.60 -8.46
CA SER A 22 8.21 -24.63 -7.77
C SER A 22 8.15 -24.45 -6.25
N ASP A 23 8.36 -25.54 -5.51
CA ASP A 23 8.44 -25.53 -4.06
C ASP A 23 9.92 -25.52 -3.60
N PRO A 24 10.35 -24.62 -2.72
CA PRO A 24 9.60 -23.51 -2.13
C PRO A 24 9.54 -22.27 -3.04
N SER A 25 8.55 -21.40 -2.78
CA SER A 25 8.36 -20.14 -3.54
C SER A 25 7.73 -19.05 -2.68
N SER A 26 7.76 -17.81 -3.18
CA SER A 26 7.14 -16.66 -2.51
C SER A 26 6.34 -15.80 -3.50
N VAL A 27 5.12 -15.46 -3.14
CA VAL A 27 4.27 -14.48 -3.83
C VAL A 27 4.12 -13.25 -2.95
N ILE A 28 4.34 -12.08 -3.53
CA ILE A 28 4.21 -10.80 -2.83
C ILE A 28 3.21 -9.92 -3.57
N GLN A 29 2.09 -9.63 -2.90
CA GLN A 29 1.05 -8.73 -3.42
C GLN A 29 1.26 -7.32 -2.90
N ILE A 30 1.32 -6.32 -3.79
CA ILE A 30 1.31 -4.93 -3.35
C ILE A 30 -0.12 -4.49 -3.06
N SER A 31 -0.38 -4.27 -1.77
CA SER A 31 -1.65 -3.76 -1.24
C SER A 31 -1.57 -2.24 -1.00
N SER A 32 -2.13 -1.77 0.09
CA SER A 32 -2.10 -0.35 0.51
C SER A 32 -2.43 -0.24 1.99
N ALA A 33 -1.89 0.76 2.67
CA ALA A 33 -2.34 1.16 4.01
C ALA A 33 -3.86 1.40 4.06
N THR A 34 -4.46 1.80 2.95
CA THR A 34 -5.91 2.03 2.83
C THR A 34 -6.76 0.76 2.89
N ALA A 35 -6.15 -0.42 2.83
CA ALA A 35 -6.84 -1.67 3.16
C ALA A 35 -7.23 -1.73 4.65
N THR A 36 -6.53 -0.97 5.51
CA THR A 36 -6.71 -0.93 6.97
C THR A 36 -7.31 0.40 7.44
N ILE A 37 -6.87 1.52 6.87
CA ILE A 37 -7.35 2.87 7.20
C ILE A 37 -8.04 3.51 6.00
N LEU A 38 -8.98 4.42 6.27
CA LEU A 38 -9.76 5.06 5.21
C LEU A 38 -8.99 6.21 4.55
N VAL A 39 -9.31 6.48 3.29
CA VAL A 39 -8.94 7.70 2.57
C VAL A 39 -10.18 8.23 1.84
N GLY A 40 -10.42 9.54 1.92
CA GLY A 40 -11.60 10.18 1.33
C GLY A 40 -11.70 9.95 -0.18
N ASN A 41 -12.92 9.79 -0.68
CA ASN A 41 -13.25 9.67 -2.10
C ASN A 41 -12.65 8.45 -2.85
N HIS A 42 -12.12 7.44 -2.14
CA HIS A 42 -11.47 6.28 -2.73
C HIS A 42 -12.12 4.94 -2.33
N HIS A 43 -13.42 4.91 -2.04
CA HIS A 43 -14.14 3.75 -1.47
C HIS A 43 -13.96 2.46 -2.30
N ALA A 44 -14.05 2.55 -3.64
CA ALA A 44 -13.84 1.39 -4.50
C ALA A 44 -12.40 0.85 -4.40
N TYR A 45 -11.40 1.73 -4.37
CA TYR A 45 -9.99 1.37 -4.20
C TYR A 45 -9.74 0.69 -2.85
N ILE A 46 -10.24 1.28 -1.76
CA ILE A 46 -10.17 0.71 -0.40
C ILE A 46 -10.73 -0.70 -0.39
N GLY A 47 -11.93 -0.90 -0.95
CA GLY A 47 -12.58 -2.20 -1.03
C GLY A 47 -11.77 -3.23 -1.81
N THR A 48 -11.13 -2.84 -2.93
CA THR A 48 -10.28 -3.75 -3.70
C THR A 48 -9.03 -4.18 -2.93
N LYS A 49 -8.39 -3.24 -2.21
CA LYS A 49 -7.17 -3.53 -1.44
C LYS A 49 -7.45 -4.36 -0.19
N ALA A 50 -8.54 -4.10 0.52
CA ALA A 50 -8.97 -4.94 1.63
C ALA A 50 -9.35 -6.36 1.15
N GLY A 51 -10.05 -6.45 0.02
CA GLY A 51 -10.43 -7.74 -0.57
C GLY A 51 -9.23 -8.57 -1.00
N ILE A 52 -8.24 -7.97 -1.67
CA ILE A 52 -7.06 -8.70 -2.12
C ILE A 52 -6.17 -9.16 -0.95
N ASP A 53 -6.10 -8.40 0.14
CA ASP A 53 -5.40 -8.84 1.36
C ASP A 53 -6.06 -10.08 1.97
N HIS A 54 -7.39 -10.18 1.88
CA HIS A 54 -8.09 -11.37 2.34
C HIS A 54 -7.85 -12.58 1.43
N VAL A 55 -7.78 -12.36 0.10
CA VAL A 55 -7.38 -13.39 -0.87
C VAL A 55 -5.98 -13.91 -0.59
N VAL A 56 -5.02 -13.02 -0.30
CA VAL A 56 -3.64 -13.40 0.09
C VAL A 56 -3.65 -14.40 1.26
N ARG A 57 -4.48 -14.17 2.27
CA ARG A 57 -4.61 -15.07 3.42
C ARG A 57 -5.17 -16.44 3.03
N GLY A 58 -6.19 -16.46 2.19
CA GLY A 58 -6.77 -17.73 1.71
C GLY A 58 -5.78 -18.54 0.88
N VAL A 59 -5.08 -17.91 -0.06
CA VAL A 59 -4.06 -18.58 -0.88
C VAL A 59 -2.88 -19.06 -0.04
N ALA A 60 -2.46 -18.27 0.95
CA ALA A 60 -1.40 -18.64 1.88
C ALA A 60 -1.73 -19.90 2.69
N ASP A 61 -2.96 -20.00 3.15
CA ASP A 61 -3.46 -21.19 3.89
C ASP A 61 -3.50 -22.42 2.98
N GLU A 62 -4.08 -22.26 1.78
CA GLU A 62 -4.27 -23.37 0.82
C GLU A 62 -2.95 -23.94 0.30
N TYR A 63 -1.95 -23.11 0.05
CA TYR A 63 -0.69 -23.51 -0.58
C TYR A 63 0.50 -23.59 0.37
N GLY A 64 0.31 -23.29 1.64
CA GLY A 64 1.37 -23.33 2.66
C GLY A 64 2.01 -24.72 2.81
N ALA A 65 1.23 -25.79 2.71
CA ALA A 65 1.73 -27.16 2.77
C ALA A 65 2.69 -27.53 1.62
N LYS A 66 2.67 -26.77 0.51
CA LYS A 66 3.63 -26.89 -0.60
C LYS A 66 4.86 -26.02 -0.43
N GLY A 67 5.04 -25.35 0.70
CA GLY A 67 6.15 -24.41 0.90
C GLY A 67 5.97 -23.08 0.16
N ILE A 68 4.80 -22.79 -0.42
CA ILE A 68 4.53 -21.52 -1.11
C ILE A 68 4.05 -20.49 -0.09
N ARG A 69 4.84 -19.46 0.11
CA ARG A 69 4.51 -18.34 0.99
C ARG A 69 3.82 -17.23 0.19
N VAL A 70 2.73 -16.68 0.72
CA VAL A 70 1.98 -15.60 0.07
C VAL A 70 1.75 -14.49 1.08
N ASN A 71 2.28 -13.31 0.82
CA ASN A 71 2.17 -12.15 1.71
C ASN A 71 1.78 -10.90 0.92
N SER A 72 1.34 -9.87 1.62
CA SER A 72 1.16 -8.55 1.04
C SER A 72 2.01 -7.48 1.72
N ILE A 73 2.32 -6.42 0.97
CA ILE A 73 2.95 -5.20 1.48
C ILE A 73 1.93 -4.07 1.35
N SER A 74 1.75 -3.31 2.42
CA SER A 74 0.86 -2.15 2.48
C SER A 74 1.65 -0.84 2.62
N PRO A 75 2.01 -0.21 1.48
CA PRO A 75 2.60 1.12 1.49
C PRO A 75 1.60 2.18 1.94
N GLY A 76 2.13 3.28 2.50
CA GLY A 76 1.43 4.56 2.58
C GLY A 76 1.52 5.34 1.26
N LEU A 77 1.26 6.65 1.31
CA LEU A 77 1.54 7.52 0.18
C LEU A 77 3.04 7.47 -0.12
N THR A 78 3.37 7.16 -1.36
CA THR A 78 4.74 6.88 -1.79
C THR A 78 5.18 7.94 -2.78
N ALA A 79 6.36 8.51 -2.56
CA ALA A 79 7.00 9.41 -3.50
C ALA A 79 7.41 8.61 -4.76
N SER A 80 6.60 8.73 -5.79
CA SER A 80 6.76 8.01 -7.06
C SER A 80 6.47 8.94 -8.23
N PRO A 81 6.92 8.64 -9.46
CA PRO A 81 6.58 9.43 -10.65
C PRO A 81 5.08 9.63 -10.84
N MET A 82 4.25 8.67 -10.44
CA MET A 82 2.79 8.78 -10.51
C MET A 82 2.24 9.77 -9.49
N ALA A 83 2.81 9.84 -8.30
CA ALA A 83 2.38 10.74 -7.22
C ALA A 83 2.95 12.16 -7.35
N ALA A 84 4.08 12.32 -8.06
CA ALA A 84 4.81 13.59 -8.15
C ALA A 84 3.92 14.80 -8.50
N PRO A 85 3.05 14.76 -9.53
CA PRO A 85 2.20 15.92 -9.87
C PRO A 85 1.26 16.34 -8.73
N HIS A 86 0.81 15.40 -7.90
CA HIS A 86 -0.02 15.69 -6.74
C HIS A 86 0.79 16.26 -5.58
N LEU A 87 2.01 15.73 -5.39
CA LEU A 87 2.91 16.16 -4.31
C LEU A 87 3.49 17.57 -4.55
N GLU A 88 3.48 18.06 -5.79
CA GLU A 88 3.85 19.44 -6.13
C GLU A 88 2.77 20.46 -5.74
N THR A 89 1.55 20.01 -5.40
CA THR A 89 0.51 20.92 -4.91
C THR A 89 0.89 21.48 -3.55
N PRO A 90 1.06 22.80 -3.40
CA PRO A 90 1.43 23.43 -2.13
C PRO A 90 0.47 23.04 -1.01
N GLY A 91 1.01 22.67 0.15
CA GLY A 91 0.21 22.30 1.33
C GLY A 91 -0.31 20.86 1.35
N LEU A 92 -0.33 20.14 0.21
CA LEU A 92 -0.82 18.76 0.18
C LEU A 92 0.13 17.81 0.92
N LEU A 93 1.41 17.92 0.65
CA LEU A 93 2.43 17.10 1.32
C LEU A 93 2.38 17.29 2.84
N GLU A 94 2.26 18.52 3.30
CA GLU A 94 2.21 18.89 4.72
C GLU A 94 0.98 18.27 5.40
N ALA A 95 -0.17 18.26 4.74
CA ALA A 95 -1.38 17.64 5.27
C ALA A 95 -1.18 16.13 5.53
N PHE A 96 -0.48 15.44 4.63
CA PHE A 96 -0.17 14.02 4.80
C PHE A 96 0.89 13.80 5.88
N LEU A 97 1.99 14.55 5.88
CA LEU A 97 3.12 14.36 6.80
C LEU A 97 2.74 14.48 8.28
N LYS A 98 1.72 15.28 8.62
CA LYS A 98 1.17 15.36 9.99
C LYS A 98 0.75 13.99 10.54
N ASN A 99 0.41 13.05 9.67
CA ASN A 99 -0.06 11.71 10.04
C ASN A 99 1.02 10.62 9.92
N TYR A 100 2.23 10.95 9.51
CA TYR A 100 3.35 10.01 9.42
C TYR A 100 4.26 10.11 10.65
N PRO A 101 4.25 9.14 11.58
CA PRO A 101 5.14 9.14 12.74
C PRO A 101 6.62 9.28 12.38
N LEU A 102 7.09 8.69 11.28
CA LEU A 102 8.48 8.81 10.83
C LEU A 102 8.77 10.10 10.04
N GLY A 103 7.79 11.01 9.90
CA GLY A 103 7.99 12.36 9.37
C GLY A 103 8.31 12.46 7.87
N ARG A 104 8.19 11.37 7.11
CA ARG A 104 8.38 11.37 5.66
C ARG A 104 7.44 10.40 4.96
N LEU A 105 7.22 10.61 3.67
CA LEU A 105 6.54 9.64 2.81
C LEU A 105 7.42 8.41 2.57
N ASN A 106 6.78 7.34 2.11
CA ASN A 106 7.50 6.18 1.59
C ASN A 106 8.29 6.52 0.34
N THR A 107 9.38 5.79 0.13
CA THR A 107 10.07 5.69 -1.16
C THR A 107 9.84 4.30 -1.75
N SER A 108 10.18 4.12 -3.02
CA SER A 108 10.15 2.80 -3.67
C SER A 108 11.12 1.82 -3.01
N GLU A 109 12.24 2.33 -2.51
CA GLU A 109 13.29 1.56 -1.85
C GLU A 109 12.83 0.99 -0.50
N ASP A 110 12.01 1.74 0.26
CA ASP A 110 11.41 1.23 1.51
C ASP A 110 10.55 -0.02 1.22
N ILE A 111 9.79 0.01 0.13
CA ILE A 111 8.92 -1.08 -0.27
C ILE A 111 9.74 -2.25 -0.84
N ALA A 112 10.76 -1.95 -1.64
CA ALA A 112 11.65 -2.94 -2.22
C ALA A 112 12.42 -3.71 -1.14
N ALA A 113 12.90 -3.05 -0.09
CA ALA A 113 13.57 -3.70 1.03
C ALA A 113 12.66 -4.74 1.72
N ALA A 114 11.39 -4.40 1.92
CA ALA A 114 10.40 -5.33 2.46
C ALA A 114 10.12 -6.50 1.50
N ALA A 115 10.05 -6.23 0.20
CA ALA A 115 9.85 -7.26 -0.82
C ALA A 115 11.04 -8.23 -0.87
N VAL A 116 12.27 -7.74 -0.80
CA VAL A 116 13.47 -8.58 -0.73
C VAL A 116 13.42 -9.49 0.48
N PHE A 117 13.08 -8.97 1.66
CA PHE A 117 12.94 -9.78 2.87
C PHE A 117 11.84 -10.86 2.71
N LEU A 118 10.64 -10.47 2.25
CA LEU A 118 9.54 -11.43 2.06
C LEU A 118 9.83 -12.49 0.99
N GLY A 119 10.70 -12.17 0.03
CA GLY A 119 11.14 -13.09 -1.01
C GLY A 119 12.30 -14.01 -0.61
N SER A 120 13.00 -13.70 0.48
CA SER A 120 14.19 -14.44 0.91
C SER A 120 13.85 -15.74 1.62
N ASP A 121 14.82 -16.65 1.71
CA ASP A 121 14.68 -17.93 2.39
C ASP A 121 14.64 -17.79 3.92
N GLU A 122 15.15 -16.69 4.47
CA GLU A 122 15.07 -16.37 5.90
C GLU A 122 13.66 -15.98 6.36
N CYS A 123 12.77 -15.65 5.44
CA CYS A 123 11.41 -15.22 5.77
C CYS A 123 10.51 -16.42 6.11
N TYR A 124 10.11 -16.54 7.37
CA TYR A 124 9.13 -17.54 7.84
C TYR A 124 7.74 -16.92 8.04
N MET A 125 7.28 -16.14 7.04
CA MET A 125 5.98 -15.45 7.06
C MET A 125 5.12 -15.89 5.87
N THR A 126 3.86 -16.23 6.14
CA THR A 126 2.83 -16.42 5.10
C THR A 126 1.50 -15.90 5.59
N GLY A 127 0.63 -15.44 4.68
CA GLY A 127 -0.67 -14.87 4.98
C GLY A 127 -0.63 -13.52 5.71
N GLN A 128 0.52 -12.85 5.74
CA GLN A 128 0.71 -11.60 6.46
C GLN A 128 0.61 -10.39 5.53
N ASN A 129 0.14 -9.28 6.12
CA ASN A 129 0.18 -7.96 5.49
C ASN A 129 1.26 -7.12 6.20
N LEU A 130 2.36 -6.86 5.52
CA LEU A 130 3.47 -6.09 6.07
C LEU A 130 3.25 -4.59 5.85
N GLN A 131 3.04 -3.86 6.94
CA GLN A 131 2.78 -2.42 6.92
C GLN A 131 4.09 -1.64 6.72
N VAL A 132 4.33 -1.18 5.50
CA VAL A 132 5.49 -0.36 5.14
C VAL A 132 4.99 1.05 4.84
N ASN A 133 4.67 1.83 5.87
CA ASN A 133 3.96 3.09 5.73
C ASN A 133 4.36 4.17 6.74
N GLY A 134 5.56 4.06 7.33
CA GLY A 134 6.07 5.06 8.27
C GLY A 134 5.21 5.26 9.53
N GLY A 135 4.38 4.26 9.86
CA GLY A 135 3.48 4.32 11.01
C GLY A 135 2.14 5.00 10.72
N LEU A 136 1.82 5.30 9.45
CA LEU A 136 0.55 5.94 9.07
C LEU A 136 -0.67 5.21 9.63
N THR A 137 -0.67 3.88 9.65
CA THR A 137 -1.77 3.05 10.16
C THR A 137 -1.96 3.09 11.67
N LEU A 138 -1.04 3.67 12.42
CA LEU A 138 -1.24 4.01 13.84
C LEU A 138 -2.10 5.27 14.02
N ARG A 139 -2.30 6.01 12.95
CA ARG A 139 -3.10 7.23 12.87
C ARG A 139 -4.17 7.06 11.77
N ARG A 140 -4.25 7.99 10.82
CA ARG A 140 -5.19 7.98 9.70
C ARG A 140 -4.66 8.80 8.52
N ASN A 141 -5.29 8.67 7.36
CA ASN A 141 -5.10 9.66 6.29
C ASN A 141 -5.75 11.00 6.68
N PRO A 142 -5.26 12.13 6.15
CA PRO A 142 -5.92 13.41 6.33
C PRO A 142 -7.33 13.38 5.74
N LEU A 143 -8.25 14.11 6.36
CA LEU A 143 -9.58 14.34 5.82
C LEU A 143 -9.50 15.28 4.60
N PRO A 144 -10.46 15.23 3.66
CA PRO A 144 -10.50 16.16 2.53
C PRO A 144 -10.46 17.63 2.97
N SER A 145 -11.18 17.99 4.03
CA SER A 145 -11.17 19.35 4.59
C SER A 145 -9.80 19.76 5.13
N GLU A 146 -9.07 18.87 5.76
CA GLU A 146 -7.72 19.16 6.27
C GLU A 146 -6.70 19.37 5.12
N ILE A 147 -6.88 18.66 4.01
CA ILE A 147 -6.10 18.87 2.79
C ILE A 147 -6.43 20.24 2.19
N GLU A 148 -7.73 20.57 2.05
CA GLU A 148 -8.18 21.85 1.53
C GLU A 148 -7.65 23.01 2.36
N GLU A 149 -7.79 22.96 3.68
CA GLU A 149 -7.27 23.97 4.60
C GLU A 149 -5.74 24.15 4.46
N SER A 150 -4.99 23.06 4.37
CA SER A 150 -3.54 23.11 4.21
C SER A 150 -3.12 23.74 2.88
N VAL A 151 -3.81 23.37 1.79
CA VAL A 151 -3.56 23.93 0.45
C VAL A 151 -3.89 25.41 0.40
N MET A 152 -5.05 25.81 0.93
CA MET A 152 -5.45 27.23 0.96
C MET A 152 -4.45 28.07 1.79
N ALA A 153 -4.01 27.58 2.94
CA ALA A 153 -3.03 28.26 3.76
C ALA A 153 -1.68 28.45 3.03
N ALA A 154 -1.21 27.41 2.33
CA ALA A 154 0.04 27.48 1.57
C ALA A 154 -0.07 28.47 0.39
N MET A 155 -1.21 28.47 -0.34
CA MET A 155 -1.47 29.41 -1.44
C MET A 155 -1.55 30.86 -0.95
N ALA A 156 -2.18 31.10 0.19
CA ALA A 156 -2.26 32.45 0.78
C ALA A 156 -0.89 32.98 1.20
N ALA A 157 -0.05 32.12 1.77
CA ALA A 157 1.32 32.48 2.14
C ALA A 157 2.16 32.87 0.91
N ALA A 158 2.05 32.11 -0.19
CA ALA A 158 2.77 32.38 -1.44
C ALA A 158 2.31 33.67 -2.16
N GLN A 159 1.12 34.20 -1.86
CA GLN A 159 0.62 35.46 -2.41
C GLN A 159 1.03 36.68 -1.57
N ALA A 160 1.53 36.46 -0.36
CA ALA A 160 1.94 37.54 0.57
C ALA A 160 3.44 37.88 0.47
N GLU A 161 4.21 37.07 -0.26
CA GLU A 161 5.63 37.28 -0.58
C GLU A 161 5.78 38.02 -1.93
#